data_b027c50dcd3b3c83f5f8fe1e80c8bce9
#
_entry.id   b027c50dcd3b3c83f5f8fe1e80c8bce9
#
_cell.length_a   1.000
_cell.length_b   1.000
_cell.length_c   1.000
_cell.angle_alpha   90.00
_cell.angle_beta   90.00
_cell.angle_gamma   90.00
#
_symmetry.space_group_name_H-M   'P 1'
#
loop_
_entity.id
_entity.type
_entity.pdbx_description
1 polymer ?
#
loop_
_entity_poly.entity_id
_entity_poly.type
_entity_poly.pdbx_seq_one_letter_code
_entity_poly.pdbx_strand_id
1 'polypeptide(L)'
;LRARVAMQPITGANKTYDYGTIMIPVQNQELDAAELHEFLSEIATDANVSIEAANTGLTKGITLGSNQLRAVKPQKVAMIVGDGITPYDAGEIWHLFDQRYEMQLVKLDTRNFSRADLSSYTDIILPNSWGNALGKQETDKLKDWVRSGGTLIGYKNAARWFDNNDFMDIEFIENEVKPENVTFEDARDFRGAQGIGGAI
;
A
#
# COMPACT_ATOMS: atom_id res chain seq x y z
N LEU A 1 18.54 -8.44 -0.57
CA LEU A 1 18.56 -8.00 -1.97
C LEU A 1 18.29 -6.49 -2.05
N ARG A 2 19.13 -5.76 -2.77
CA ARG A 2 18.92 -4.34 -3.09
C ARG A 2 18.17 -4.23 -4.41
N ALA A 3 17.02 -3.58 -4.40
CA ALA A 3 16.19 -3.33 -5.57
C ALA A 3 15.76 -1.87 -5.63
N ARG A 4 15.44 -1.40 -6.82
CA ARG A 4 14.89 -0.06 -7.06
C ARG A 4 13.65 -0.16 -7.95
N VAL A 5 12.74 0.77 -7.80
CA VAL A 5 11.53 0.87 -8.61
C VAL A 5 11.60 2.12 -9.49
N ALA A 6 11.24 1.96 -10.75
CA ALA A 6 11.19 3.05 -11.71
C ALA A 6 9.95 3.93 -11.48
N MET A 7 10.18 5.22 -11.24
CA MET A 7 9.15 6.23 -11.09
C MET A 7 8.82 6.96 -12.40
N GLN A 8 9.45 6.54 -13.49
CA GLN A 8 9.22 6.98 -14.87
C GLN A 8 9.63 5.85 -15.81
N PRO A 9 9.09 5.80 -17.04
CA PRO A 9 9.49 4.81 -18.01
C PRO A 9 11.00 4.89 -18.35
N ILE A 10 11.62 3.72 -18.55
CA ILE A 10 13.03 3.56 -18.92
C ILE A 10 13.07 3.05 -20.37
N THR A 11 13.66 3.79 -21.28
CA THR A 11 13.81 3.35 -22.67
C THR A 11 15.19 2.76 -22.89
N GLY A 12 15.25 1.43 -22.93
CA GLY A 12 16.44 0.69 -23.33
C GLY A 12 16.67 0.71 -24.85
N ALA A 13 17.66 -0.06 -25.31
CA ALA A 13 17.99 -0.10 -26.75
C ALA A 13 16.83 -0.65 -27.62
N ASN A 14 16.13 -1.67 -27.14
CA ASN A 14 15.12 -2.42 -27.89
C ASN A 14 13.73 -2.43 -27.26
N LYS A 15 13.56 -1.90 -26.05
CA LYS A 15 12.32 -1.99 -25.29
C LYS A 15 12.18 -0.81 -24.33
N THR A 16 10.96 -0.37 -24.13
CA THR A 16 10.62 0.56 -23.05
C THR A 16 10.03 -0.23 -21.89
N TYR A 17 10.58 -0.02 -20.71
CA TYR A 17 10.10 -0.55 -19.44
C TYR A 17 9.28 0.54 -18.78
N ASP A 18 8.07 0.20 -18.39
CA ASP A 18 7.11 1.15 -17.89
C ASP A 18 7.35 1.51 -16.41
N TYR A 19 6.61 2.48 -15.93
CA TYR A 19 6.49 2.85 -14.53
C TYR A 19 6.27 1.61 -13.65
N GLY A 20 6.93 1.54 -12.49
CA GLY A 20 6.84 0.40 -11.60
C GLY A 20 7.82 -0.74 -11.91
N THR A 21 8.57 -0.67 -13.00
CA THR A 21 9.60 -1.67 -13.32
C THR A 21 10.63 -1.76 -12.20
N ILE A 22 10.90 -2.98 -11.75
CA ILE A 22 11.91 -3.26 -10.74
C ILE A 22 13.28 -3.40 -11.40
N MET A 23 14.25 -2.63 -10.92
CA MET A 23 15.65 -2.70 -11.32
C MET A 23 16.47 -3.27 -10.17
N ILE A 24 17.24 -4.32 -10.45
CA ILE A 24 18.13 -4.97 -9.49
C ILE A 24 19.55 -4.72 -9.94
N PRO A 25 20.33 -3.86 -9.22
CA PRO A 25 21.74 -3.66 -9.54
C PRO A 25 22.51 -4.94 -9.24
N VAL A 26 23.35 -5.37 -10.18
CA VAL A 26 24.21 -6.54 -9.99
C VAL A 26 25.34 -6.25 -8.99
N GLN A 27 25.77 -5.00 -8.92
CA GLN A 27 26.81 -4.57 -8.00
C GLN A 27 26.27 -4.21 -6.62
N ASN A 28 27.11 -4.37 -5.60
CA ASN A 28 26.79 -4.03 -4.19
C ASN A 28 25.61 -4.83 -3.61
N GLN A 29 25.41 -6.07 -4.06
CA GLN A 29 24.55 -7.05 -3.41
C GLN A 29 25.34 -7.80 -2.32
N GLU A 30 24.62 -8.46 -1.43
CA GLU A 30 25.22 -9.38 -0.43
C GLU A 30 25.53 -10.74 -1.06
N LEU A 31 24.81 -11.11 -2.11
CA LEU A 31 25.00 -12.32 -2.91
C LEU A 31 26.09 -12.07 -3.96
N ASP A 32 26.87 -13.09 -4.26
CA ASP A 32 27.76 -13.06 -5.41
C ASP A 32 26.98 -13.14 -6.74
N ALA A 33 27.67 -13.05 -7.87
CA ALA A 33 27.01 -13.00 -9.18
C ALA A 33 26.30 -14.31 -9.54
N ALA A 34 26.84 -15.46 -9.12
CA ALA A 34 26.26 -16.78 -9.40
C ALA A 34 25.03 -17.03 -8.52
N GLU A 35 25.16 -16.76 -7.23
CA GLU A 35 24.07 -16.83 -6.25
C GLU A 35 22.91 -15.89 -6.62
N LEU A 36 23.22 -14.65 -7.04
CA LEU A 36 22.24 -13.69 -7.50
C LEU A 36 21.49 -14.20 -8.74
N HIS A 37 22.21 -14.78 -9.69
CA HIS A 37 21.61 -15.33 -10.90
C HIS A 37 20.66 -16.49 -10.60
N GLU A 38 21.06 -17.42 -9.75
CA GLU A 38 20.25 -18.55 -9.32
C GLU A 38 18.97 -18.06 -8.60
N PHE A 39 19.14 -17.21 -7.61
CA PHE A 39 18.03 -16.59 -6.86
C PHE A 39 17.02 -15.85 -7.76
N LEU A 40 17.50 -15.06 -8.71
CA LEU A 40 16.62 -14.35 -9.64
C LEU A 40 15.91 -15.29 -10.62
N SER A 41 16.55 -16.41 -10.99
CA SER A 41 15.96 -17.44 -11.86
C SER A 41 14.83 -18.18 -11.14
N GLU A 42 14.99 -18.48 -9.86
CA GLU A 42 13.94 -19.05 -9.01
C GLU A 42 12.76 -18.10 -8.89
N ILE A 43 13.00 -16.83 -8.53
CA ILE A 43 11.93 -15.82 -8.45
C ILE A 43 11.19 -15.66 -9.78
N ALA A 44 11.92 -15.63 -10.91
CA ALA A 44 11.31 -15.50 -12.23
C ALA A 44 10.33 -16.65 -12.50
N THR A 45 10.69 -17.86 -12.06
CA THR A 45 9.88 -19.06 -12.22
C THR A 45 8.68 -19.05 -11.29
N ASP A 46 8.90 -18.82 -10.01
CA ASP A 46 7.86 -18.92 -8.96
C ASP A 46 6.80 -17.82 -9.10
N ALA A 47 7.24 -16.59 -9.40
CA ALA A 47 6.36 -15.44 -9.59
C ALA A 47 5.83 -15.30 -11.02
N ASN A 48 6.26 -16.18 -11.95
CA ASN A 48 5.92 -16.13 -13.37
C ASN A 48 6.17 -14.71 -13.97
N VAL A 49 7.33 -14.14 -13.67
CA VAL A 49 7.76 -12.83 -14.18
C VAL A 49 8.97 -12.94 -15.09
N SER A 50 9.11 -11.98 -16.01
CA SER A 50 10.27 -11.91 -16.90
C SER A 50 11.35 -11.03 -16.28
N ILE A 51 12.56 -11.56 -16.15
CA ILE A 51 13.76 -10.82 -15.73
C ILE A 51 14.72 -10.73 -16.91
N GLU A 52 15.11 -9.52 -17.27
CA GLU A 52 15.97 -9.25 -18.43
C GLU A 52 17.27 -8.57 -17.98
N ALA A 53 18.39 -8.98 -18.54
CA ALA A 53 19.68 -8.36 -18.28
C ALA A 53 19.83 -7.04 -19.05
N ALA A 54 20.17 -5.97 -18.34
CA ALA A 54 20.52 -4.69 -18.94
C ALA A 54 22.06 -4.56 -19.05
N ASN A 55 22.57 -4.52 -20.28
CA ASN A 55 24.02 -4.46 -20.56
C ASN A 55 24.59 -3.04 -20.48
N THR A 56 23.75 -2.03 -20.32
CA THR A 56 24.17 -0.63 -20.22
C THR A 56 23.26 0.14 -19.27
N GLY A 57 23.86 1.05 -18.51
CA GLY A 57 23.13 2.00 -17.67
C GLY A 57 22.68 3.27 -18.41
N LEU A 58 23.14 3.46 -19.65
CA LEU A 58 22.79 4.60 -20.50
C LEU A 58 21.51 4.26 -21.26
N THR A 59 20.44 4.91 -20.88
CA THR A 59 19.09 4.73 -21.47
C THR A 59 18.59 6.09 -21.95
N LYS A 60 17.67 6.10 -22.91
CA LYS A 60 16.95 7.33 -23.29
C LYS A 60 16.03 7.75 -22.14
N GLY A 61 16.01 9.04 -21.80
CA GLY A 61 15.24 9.56 -20.68
C GLY A 61 16.01 9.43 -19.36
N ILE A 62 15.48 8.67 -18.42
CA ILE A 62 16.16 8.43 -17.15
C ILE A 62 17.23 7.33 -17.31
N THR A 63 18.43 7.56 -16.80
CA THR A 63 19.49 6.54 -16.73
C THR A 63 19.26 5.61 -15.53
N LEU A 64 19.86 4.41 -15.54
CA LEU A 64 19.75 3.47 -14.42
C LEU A 64 20.39 3.98 -13.10
N GLY A 65 21.14 5.08 -13.15
CA GLY A 65 21.66 5.79 -11.98
C GLY A 65 20.78 6.95 -11.49
N SER A 66 19.65 7.22 -12.15
CA SER A 66 18.78 8.36 -11.84
C SER A 66 18.13 8.24 -10.44
N ASN A 67 17.83 9.38 -9.82
CA ASN A 67 17.03 9.48 -8.60
C ASN A 67 15.55 9.09 -8.83
N GLN A 68 15.12 8.97 -10.09
CA GLN A 68 13.82 8.43 -10.46
C GLN A 68 13.75 6.89 -10.32
N LEU A 69 14.86 6.24 -10.03
CA LEU A 69 14.93 4.85 -9.59
C LEU A 69 15.05 4.82 -8.07
N ARG A 70 13.92 4.75 -7.39
CA ARG A 70 13.84 4.80 -5.94
C ARG A 70 14.15 3.44 -5.31
N ALA A 71 14.93 3.44 -4.23
CA ALA A 71 15.23 2.21 -3.50
C ALA A 71 13.93 1.63 -2.91
N VAL A 72 13.73 0.33 -3.14
CA VAL A 72 12.69 -0.45 -2.46
C VAL A 72 13.18 -0.73 -1.05
N LYS A 73 12.39 -0.34 -0.07
CA LYS A 73 12.68 -0.61 1.35
C LYS A 73 11.77 -1.72 1.85
N PRO A 74 12.24 -2.61 2.73
CA PRO A 74 11.37 -3.56 3.41
C PRO A 74 10.26 -2.81 4.16
N GLN A 75 9.02 -3.19 3.91
CA GLN A 75 7.88 -2.61 4.61
C GLN A 75 7.73 -3.25 5.98
N LYS A 76 7.44 -2.44 6.98
CA LYS A 76 7.07 -2.86 8.33
C LYS A 76 5.65 -2.37 8.58
N VAL A 77 4.70 -3.26 8.35
CA VAL A 77 3.28 -2.93 8.35
C VAL A 77 2.67 -3.19 9.72
N ALA A 78 1.94 -2.21 10.22
CA ALA A 78 1.08 -2.38 11.39
C ALA A 78 -0.39 -2.13 11.01
N MET A 79 -1.30 -2.69 11.78
CA MET A 79 -2.74 -2.48 11.64
C MET A 79 -3.34 -2.14 13.00
N ILE A 80 -4.18 -1.12 13.03
CA ILE A 80 -4.92 -0.72 14.22
C ILE A 80 -6.08 -1.70 14.43
N VAL A 81 -6.22 -2.23 15.63
CA VAL A 81 -7.25 -3.18 16.03
C VAL A 81 -7.85 -2.79 17.39
N GLY A 82 -8.95 -3.38 17.76
CA GLY A 82 -9.57 -3.16 19.08
C GLY A 82 -10.85 -2.35 19.01
N ASP A 83 -11.15 -1.61 20.08
CA ASP A 83 -12.38 -0.87 20.20
C ASP A 83 -12.52 0.19 19.10
N GLY A 84 -13.69 0.27 18.47
CA GLY A 84 -13.95 1.18 17.35
C GLY A 84 -13.48 0.67 15.98
N ILE A 85 -12.91 -0.53 15.90
CA ILE A 85 -12.47 -1.16 14.65
C ILE A 85 -13.35 -2.38 14.33
N THR A 86 -13.78 -2.51 13.07
CA THR A 86 -14.55 -3.67 12.62
C THR A 86 -13.67 -4.93 12.62
N PRO A 87 -13.97 -5.93 13.46
CA PRO A 87 -13.11 -7.11 13.59
C PRO A 87 -13.07 -7.96 12.32
N TYR A 88 -14.15 -8.01 11.55
CA TYR A 88 -14.19 -8.73 10.28
C TYR A 88 -13.23 -8.11 9.25
N ASP A 89 -13.26 -6.79 9.07
CA ASP A 89 -12.36 -6.09 8.15
C ASP A 89 -10.89 -6.24 8.58
N ALA A 90 -10.62 -6.13 9.88
CA ALA A 90 -9.27 -6.38 10.41
C ALA A 90 -8.83 -7.84 10.20
N GLY A 91 -9.75 -8.79 10.34
CA GLY A 91 -9.49 -10.21 10.11
C GLY A 91 -9.18 -10.51 8.63
N GLU A 92 -9.92 -9.90 7.70
CA GLU A 92 -9.66 -10.04 6.26
C GLU A 92 -8.28 -9.52 5.86
N ILE A 93 -7.90 -8.34 6.36
CA ILE A 93 -6.57 -7.78 6.11
C ILE A 93 -5.49 -8.68 6.69
N TRP A 94 -5.65 -9.09 7.96
CA TRP A 94 -4.69 -9.98 8.60
C TRP A 94 -4.52 -11.29 7.82
N HIS A 95 -5.64 -11.92 7.42
CA HIS A 95 -5.63 -13.16 6.64
C HIS A 95 -4.90 -12.98 5.30
N LEU A 96 -5.15 -11.85 4.61
CA LEU A 96 -4.50 -11.53 3.35
C LEU A 96 -2.97 -11.44 3.50
N PHE A 97 -2.50 -10.69 4.50
CA PHE A 97 -1.07 -10.51 4.74
C PHE A 97 -0.41 -11.80 5.23
N ASP A 98 -1.02 -12.48 6.21
CA ASP A 98 -0.45 -13.67 6.84
C ASP A 98 -0.48 -14.91 5.92
N GLN A 99 -1.63 -15.16 5.27
CA GLN A 99 -1.85 -16.41 4.53
C GLN A 99 -1.52 -16.32 3.03
N ARG A 100 -1.62 -15.13 2.42
CA ARG A 100 -1.40 -14.99 0.99
C ARG A 100 -0.07 -14.38 0.63
N TYR A 101 0.38 -13.40 1.40
CA TYR A 101 1.64 -12.69 1.13
C TYR A 101 2.77 -13.08 2.07
N GLU A 102 2.49 -13.89 3.10
CA GLU A 102 3.47 -14.29 4.12
C GLU A 102 4.20 -13.08 4.72
N MET A 103 3.49 -11.95 4.79
CA MET A 103 4.00 -10.69 5.33
C MET A 103 3.61 -10.54 6.79
N GLN A 104 4.59 -10.25 7.62
CA GLN A 104 4.34 -9.96 9.03
C GLN A 104 3.51 -8.69 9.19
N LEU A 105 2.35 -8.80 9.84
CA LEU A 105 1.47 -7.69 10.18
C LEU A 105 1.35 -7.54 11.70
N VAL A 106 1.84 -6.43 12.23
CA VAL A 106 1.75 -6.14 13.67
C VAL A 106 0.38 -5.53 14.00
N LYS A 107 -0.29 -6.05 15.03
CA LYS A 107 -1.58 -5.53 15.50
C LYS A 107 -1.36 -4.54 16.65
N LEU A 108 -1.76 -3.28 16.45
CA LEU A 108 -1.72 -2.21 17.45
C LEU A 108 -3.12 -2.04 18.04
N ASP A 109 -3.29 -2.50 19.28
CA ASP A 109 -4.58 -2.37 19.98
C ASP A 109 -4.82 -0.91 20.39
N THR A 110 -6.02 -0.39 20.11
CA THR A 110 -6.43 0.99 20.42
C THR A 110 -6.22 1.34 21.89
N ARG A 111 -6.41 0.40 22.81
CA ARG A 111 -6.21 0.59 24.27
C ARG A 111 -4.76 0.87 24.67
N ASN A 112 -3.81 0.41 23.88
CA ASN A 112 -2.37 0.56 24.15
C ASN A 112 -1.66 1.43 23.10
N PHE A 113 -2.38 2.02 22.18
CA PHE A 113 -1.83 2.76 21.03
C PHE A 113 -0.92 3.93 21.47
N SER A 114 -1.28 4.61 22.58
CA SER A 114 -0.47 5.70 23.14
C SER A 114 0.96 5.28 23.49
N ARG A 115 1.17 4.01 23.86
CA ARG A 115 2.47 3.45 24.24
C ARG A 115 3.26 2.86 23.08
N ALA A 116 2.62 2.62 21.93
CA ALA A 116 3.28 2.02 20.76
C ALA A 116 4.35 2.95 20.19
N ASP A 117 5.52 2.42 19.86
CA ASP A 117 6.53 3.16 19.11
C ASP A 117 6.23 3.07 17.62
N LEU A 118 5.66 4.14 17.05
CA LEU A 118 5.28 4.20 15.65
C LEU A 118 6.48 4.34 14.70
N SER A 119 7.63 4.79 15.18
CA SER A 119 8.86 4.94 14.37
C SER A 119 9.37 3.61 13.81
N SER A 120 8.95 2.50 14.42
CA SER A 120 9.27 1.14 13.96
C SER A 120 8.52 0.71 12.69
N TYR A 121 7.48 1.44 12.27
CA TYR A 121 6.64 1.07 11.14
C TYR A 121 6.79 2.03 9.97
N THR A 122 6.68 1.48 8.76
CA THR A 122 6.65 2.26 7.51
C THR A 122 5.22 2.56 7.10
N ASP A 123 4.31 1.64 7.38
CA ASP A 123 2.92 1.68 6.96
C ASP A 123 2.00 1.30 8.13
N ILE A 124 0.93 2.05 8.34
CA ILE A 124 -0.10 1.74 9.33
C ILE A 124 -1.45 1.69 8.62
N ILE A 125 -2.18 0.60 8.82
CA ILE A 125 -3.52 0.40 8.27
C ILE A 125 -4.56 0.71 9.34
N LEU A 126 -5.49 1.60 9.03
CA LEU A 126 -6.72 1.82 9.79
C LEU A 126 -7.86 1.10 9.03
N PRO A 127 -8.31 -0.06 9.49
CA PRO A 127 -9.44 -0.75 8.91
C PRO A 127 -10.72 0.07 9.04
N ASN A 128 -11.83 -0.47 8.53
CA ASN A 128 -13.14 0.11 8.73
C ASN A 128 -13.39 0.40 10.21
N SER A 129 -13.65 1.66 10.54
CA SER A 129 -13.78 2.14 11.90
C SER A 129 -15.11 2.84 12.12
N TRP A 130 -15.58 2.88 13.35
CA TRP A 130 -16.76 3.64 13.76
C TRP A 130 -16.47 4.48 15.00
N GLY A 131 -17.10 5.63 15.08
CA GLY A 131 -16.91 6.56 16.19
C GLY A 131 -15.45 7.07 16.26
N ASN A 132 -15.03 7.35 17.47
CA ASN A 132 -13.65 7.79 17.75
C ASN A 132 -12.80 6.57 18.12
N ALA A 133 -12.32 5.84 17.11
CA ALA A 133 -11.45 4.67 17.30
C ALA A 133 -10.17 5.02 18.08
N LEU A 134 -9.64 6.24 17.91
CA LEU A 134 -8.50 6.77 18.64
C LEU A 134 -8.88 8.08 19.32
N GLY A 135 -8.40 8.28 20.55
CA GLY A 135 -8.51 9.54 21.27
C GLY A 135 -7.66 10.65 20.63
N LYS A 136 -7.80 11.87 21.16
CA LYS A 136 -7.06 13.04 20.64
C LYS A 136 -5.55 12.85 20.69
N GLN A 137 -5.02 12.35 21.78
CA GLN A 137 -3.58 12.14 21.96
C GLN A 137 -3.02 11.13 20.96
N GLU A 138 -3.73 10.02 20.74
CA GLU A 138 -3.37 8.97 19.81
C GLU A 138 -3.45 9.47 18.36
N THR A 139 -4.48 10.26 18.06
CA THR A 139 -4.66 10.90 16.77
C THR A 139 -3.53 11.89 16.45
N ASP A 140 -3.18 12.76 17.41
CA ASP A 140 -2.07 13.72 17.25
C ASP A 140 -0.74 12.97 17.03
N LYS A 141 -0.49 11.90 17.79
CA LYS A 141 0.68 11.03 17.62
C LYS A 141 0.74 10.40 16.23
N LEU A 142 -0.40 9.94 15.72
CA LEU A 142 -0.48 9.36 14.37
C LEU A 142 -0.24 10.41 13.29
N LYS A 143 -0.75 11.63 13.47
CA LYS A 143 -0.46 12.78 12.58
C LYS A 143 1.03 13.11 12.53
N ASP A 144 1.70 13.15 13.67
CA ASP A 144 3.13 13.44 13.74
C ASP A 144 3.95 12.34 13.05
N TRP A 145 3.54 11.09 13.20
CA TRP A 145 4.16 9.97 12.50
C TRP A 145 3.96 10.08 10.96
N VAL A 146 2.76 10.44 10.48
CA VAL A 146 2.53 10.70 9.04
C VAL A 146 3.39 11.85 8.55
N ARG A 147 3.48 12.97 9.28
CA ARG A 147 4.35 14.11 8.93
C ARG A 147 5.82 13.74 8.88
N SER A 148 6.26 12.74 9.65
CA SER A 148 7.63 12.22 9.62
C SER A 148 7.91 11.28 8.44
N GLY A 149 6.92 11.01 7.59
CA GLY A 149 7.05 10.22 6.37
C GLY A 149 6.43 8.82 6.44
N GLY A 150 5.64 8.51 7.47
CA GLY A 150 4.85 7.29 7.54
C GLY A 150 3.68 7.27 6.56
N THR A 151 3.31 6.10 6.07
CA THR A 151 2.16 5.90 5.17
C THR A 151 0.95 5.40 5.96
N LEU A 152 -0.11 6.20 6.02
CA LEU A 152 -1.37 5.81 6.64
C LEU A 152 -2.37 5.39 5.57
N ILE A 153 -2.90 4.18 5.70
CA ILE A 153 -3.85 3.58 4.76
C ILE A 153 -5.17 3.35 5.48
N GLY A 154 -6.27 3.81 4.91
CA GLY A 154 -7.60 3.57 5.43
C GLY A 154 -8.61 3.32 4.33
N TYR A 155 -9.70 2.62 4.66
CA TYR A 155 -10.78 2.35 3.72
C TYR A 155 -12.15 2.32 4.41
N LYS A 156 -13.21 2.40 3.62
CA LYS A 156 -14.59 2.49 4.11
C LYS A 156 -14.74 3.72 5.04
N ASN A 157 -15.29 3.53 6.24
CA ASN A 157 -15.50 4.62 7.19
C ASN A 157 -14.21 5.24 7.77
N ALA A 158 -13.06 4.59 7.61
CA ALA A 158 -11.77 5.20 7.95
C ALA A 158 -11.52 6.48 7.13
N ALA A 159 -12.05 6.60 5.90
CA ALA A 159 -11.99 7.83 5.13
C ALA A 159 -12.71 9.00 5.83
N ARG A 160 -13.90 8.76 6.41
CA ARG A 160 -14.60 9.78 7.21
C ARG A 160 -13.85 10.11 8.50
N TRP A 161 -13.19 9.11 9.11
CA TRP A 161 -12.37 9.35 10.27
C TRP A 161 -11.15 10.21 9.93
N PHE A 162 -10.53 10.02 8.75
CA PHE A 162 -9.43 10.87 8.28
C PHE A 162 -9.87 12.31 8.08
N ASP A 163 -11.01 12.54 7.46
CA ASP A 163 -11.60 13.85 7.25
C ASP A 163 -11.91 14.54 8.59
N ASN A 164 -12.67 13.87 9.46
CA ASN A 164 -13.07 14.39 10.76
C ASN A 164 -11.88 14.71 11.70
N ASN A 165 -10.72 14.15 11.42
CA ASN A 165 -9.50 14.37 12.20
C ASN A 165 -8.43 15.15 11.41
N ASP A 166 -8.76 15.88 10.37
CA ASP A 166 -7.89 16.75 9.58
C ASP A 166 -6.62 16.05 9.05
N PHE A 167 -6.69 14.79 8.64
CA PHE A 167 -5.64 14.11 7.88
C PHE A 167 -5.69 14.49 6.41
N MET A 168 -6.88 14.68 5.90
CA MET A 168 -7.17 15.08 4.52
C MET A 168 -8.54 15.75 4.48
N ASP A 169 -8.77 16.55 3.45
CA ASP A 169 -10.06 17.17 3.13
C ASP A 169 -10.72 16.32 2.03
N ILE A 170 -11.84 15.68 2.35
CA ILE A 170 -12.54 14.76 1.45
C ILE A 170 -13.95 15.26 1.20
N GLU A 171 -14.26 15.56 -0.04
CA GLU A 171 -15.63 15.81 -0.45
C GLU A 171 -16.37 14.46 -0.63
N PHE A 172 -17.29 14.16 0.31
CA PHE A 172 -18.13 12.99 0.21
C PHE A 172 -19.34 13.28 -0.69
N ILE A 173 -19.49 12.53 -1.75
CA ILE A 173 -20.71 12.55 -2.57
C ILE A 173 -21.82 11.95 -1.72
N GLU A 174 -22.69 12.80 -1.17
CA GLU A 174 -23.87 12.36 -0.47
C GLU A 174 -24.86 11.72 -1.46
N ASN A 175 -25.55 10.67 -1.01
CA ASN A 175 -26.45 9.83 -1.83
C ASN A 175 -27.72 10.55 -2.30
N GLU A 176 -27.65 11.79 -2.71
CA GLU A 176 -28.75 12.56 -3.30
C GLU A 176 -28.81 12.49 -4.83
N VAL A 177 -28.20 11.51 -5.45
CA VAL A 177 -28.64 11.15 -6.79
C VAL A 177 -29.94 10.37 -6.63
N LYS A 178 -31.05 11.10 -6.49
CA LYS A 178 -32.39 10.61 -6.86
C LYS A 178 -32.53 10.89 -8.35
N PRO A 179 -32.16 9.97 -9.22
CA PRO A 179 -32.43 10.17 -10.65
C PRO A 179 -33.95 10.09 -10.78
N GLU A 180 -34.56 11.14 -11.27
CA GLU A 180 -36.01 11.19 -11.54
C GLU A 180 -36.48 10.11 -12.53
N ASN A 181 -35.52 9.42 -13.18
CA ASN A 181 -35.78 8.39 -14.21
C ASN A 181 -34.75 7.25 -14.16
N VAL A 182 -34.62 6.57 -13.02
CA VAL A 182 -33.77 5.36 -12.93
C VAL A 182 -34.57 4.15 -13.39
N THR A 183 -34.02 3.36 -14.30
CA THR A 183 -34.58 2.06 -14.65
C THR A 183 -34.46 1.10 -13.47
N PHE A 184 -35.28 0.03 -13.47
CA PHE A 184 -35.17 -1.01 -12.44
C PHE A 184 -33.77 -1.66 -12.41
N GLU A 185 -33.12 -1.78 -13.57
CA GLU A 185 -31.77 -2.34 -13.70
C GLU A 185 -30.74 -1.42 -13.05
N ASP A 186 -30.78 -0.12 -13.33
CA ASP A 186 -29.88 0.85 -12.70
C ASP A 186 -30.06 0.87 -11.18
N ALA A 187 -31.33 0.82 -10.68
CA ALA A 187 -31.60 0.80 -9.26
C ALA A 187 -31.13 -0.51 -8.58
N ARG A 188 -31.21 -1.64 -9.28
CA ARG A 188 -30.71 -2.93 -8.81
C ARG A 188 -29.19 -2.91 -8.72
N ASP A 189 -28.50 -2.43 -9.75
CA ASP A 189 -27.05 -2.38 -9.82
C ASP A 189 -26.49 -1.42 -8.78
N PHE A 190 -27.11 -0.26 -8.57
CA PHE A 190 -26.74 0.68 -7.51
C PHE A 190 -26.94 0.09 -6.10
N ARG A 191 -28.07 -0.58 -5.84
CA ARG A 191 -28.30 -1.26 -4.56
C ARG A 191 -27.38 -2.45 -4.35
N GLY A 192 -27.04 -3.18 -5.42
CA GLY A 192 -26.08 -4.26 -5.40
C GLY A 192 -24.68 -3.76 -5.00
N ALA A 193 -24.23 -2.67 -5.58
CA ALA A 193 -22.95 -2.05 -5.26
C ALA A 193 -22.88 -1.58 -3.79
N GLN A 194 -23.98 -1.01 -3.26
CA GLN A 194 -24.06 -0.64 -1.85
C GLN A 194 -24.11 -1.85 -0.91
N GLY A 195 -24.83 -2.92 -1.30
CA GLY A 195 -25.01 -4.12 -0.48
C GLY A 195 -23.76 -4.99 -0.38
N ILE A 196 -22.90 -4.97 -1.40
CA ILE A 196 -21.66 -5.78 -1.46
C ILE A 196 -20.45 -5.01 -0.85
N GLY A 197 -20.68 -3.83 -0.27
CA GLY A 197 -19.61 -3.09 0.41
C GLY A 197 -18.61 -2.43 -0.55
N GLY A 198 -19.07 -2.05 -1.74
CA GLY A 198 -18.32 -1.13 -2.59
C GLY A 198 -17.06 -1.71 -3.23
N ALA A 199 -17.06 -2.99 -3.59
CA ALA A 199 -16.08 -3.51 -4.53
C ALA A 199 -16.49 -3.07 -5.95
N ILE A 200 -16.01 -1.93 -6.36
CA ILE A 200 -15.93 -1.52 -7.77
C ILE A 200 -14.44 -1.37 -8.11
#